data_4a580efb44b581cb1e092c4895da2e5e
#
_entry.id   4a580efb44b581cb1e092c4895da2e5e
#
_cell.length_a   1.000
_cell.length_b   1.000
_cell.length_c   1.000
_cell.angle_alpha   90.00
_cell.angle_beta   90.00
_cell.angle_gamma   90.00
#
_symmetry.space_group_name_H-M   'P 1'
#
loop_
_entity.id
_entity.type
_entity.pdbx_description
1 polymer ?
#
loop_
_entity_poly.entity_id
_entity_poly.type
_entity_poly.pdbx_seq_one_letter_code
_entity_poly.pdbx_strand_id
1 'polypeptide(L)'
;MKPVRMTRRGLLMAGGAAWAAQNKPHGVRFGVRSPLPKASLRERAMLVRRAGYDGIELGPEWLNQPVEAIQQQLAGTGAAVSAIVGSIELLDTDPVKRAAAVELDRQRLRMAKQLGADCVIEVPVFGPNKFQDLSPLMTAREVEEKLLVAGLKQLTGDVERTGITLLLEPCNHKETHFMNRQSQAAEIIDAVGAPGFRTLSDFYHMQLEEKDIGETLSRYGKYTAYVHLADGVKRTEPGSLPFDYRPGFRALKKWGYAGWLTVESGATDNPEAALGRALAYLKRQWSEA
;
A
#
# COMPACT_ATOMS: atom_id res chain seq x y z
N MET A 1 17.00 7.73 41.18
CA MET A 1 16.74 7.33 39.79
C MET A 1 16.23 8.55 39.00
N LYS A 2 16.97 8.99 37.98
CA LYS A 2 16.50 10.11 37.11
C LYS A 2 15.53 9.56 36.10
N PRO A 3 14.40 10.22 35.79
CA PRO A 3 13.47 9.75 34.78
C PRO A 3 14.15 9.84 33.39
N VAL A 4 14.09 8.73 32.63
CA VAL A 4 14.54 8.69 31.23
C VAL A 4 13.59 9.56 30.41
N ARG A 5 14.07 10.71 29.94
CA ARG A 5 13.34 11.54 28.97
C ARG A 5 13.29 10.78 27.63
N MET A 6 12.15 10.18 27.32
CA MET A 6 11.90 9.67 25.97
C MET A 6 11.90 10.85 24.99
N THR A 7 12.71 10.75 23.95
CA THR A 7 12.75 11.75 22.88
C THR A 7 11.46 11.68 22.05
N ARG A 8 11.05 12.80 21.41
CA ARG A 8 9.88 12.82 20.48
C ARG A 8 9.92 11.69 19.45
N ARG A 9 11.10 11.28 18.99
CA ARG A 9 11.32 10.10 18.12
C ARG A 9 10.93 8.78 18.79
N GLY A 10 11.23 8.60 20.05
CA GLY A 10 10.83 7.40 20.82
C GLY A 10 9.32 7.30 21.05
N LEU A 11 8.63 8.43 21.21
CA LEU A 11 7.18 8.46 21.38
C LEU A 11 6.43 8.13 20.07
N LEU A 12 6.92 8.65 18.92
CA LEU A 12 6.37 8.35 17.60
C LEU A 12 6.57 6.88 17.21
N MET A 13 7.68 6.27 17.62
CA MET A 13 7.97 4.86 17.35
C MET A 13 7.12 3.92 18.23
N ALA A 14 6.86 4.27 19.48
CA ALA A 14 5.97 3.51 20.36
C ALA A 14 4.49 3.66 19.96
N GLY A 15 4.07 4.86 19.53
CA GLY A 15 2.73 5.12 19.01
C GLY A 15 2.45 4.38 17.69
N GLY A 16 3.45 4.24 16.81
CA GLY A 16 3.31 3.51 15.54
C GLY A 16 3.11 2.00 15.71
N ALA A 17 3.78 1.39 16.67
CA ALA A 17 3.57 -0.02 17.00
C ALA A 17 2.22 -0.27 17.68
N ALA A 18 1.76 0.66 18.54
CA ALA A 18 0.45 0.59 19.20
C ALA A 18 -0.71 0.80 18.21
N TRP A 19 -0.55 1.67 17.21
CA TRP A 19 -1.54 1.88 16.14
C TRP A 19 -1.80 0.61 15.33
N ALA A 20 -0.75 -0.13 15.00
CA ALA A 20 -0.84 -1.37 14.22
C ALA A 20 -1.39 -2.58 15.01
N ALA A 21 -1.35 -2.55 16.35
CA ALA A 21 -1.64 -3.69 17.23
C ALA A 21 -3.12 -3.83 17.63
N GLN A 22 -3.97 -2.82 17.40
CA GLN A 22 -5.38 -2.88 17.77
C GLN A 22 -6.17 -3.70 16.74
N ASN A 23 -6.48 -4.97 17.08
CA ASN A 23 -7.42 -5.88 16.38
C ASN A 23 -6.95 -6.58 15.11
N LYS A 24 -5.66 -6.95 14.95
CA LYS A 24 -5.26 -7.81 13.84
C LYS A 24 -5.24 -9.29 14.23
N PRO A 25 -5.72 -10.20 13.34
CA PRO A 25 -5.55 -11.64 13.54
C PRO A 25 -4.05 -11.97 13.66
N HIS A 26 -3.72 -13.00 14.43
CA HIS A 26 -2.35 -13.50 14.52
C HIS A 26 -1.92 -14.07 13.17
N GLY A 27 -1.05 -13.36 12.42
CA GLY A 27 -0.51 -13.78 11.14
C GLY A 27 -0.84 -12.87 9.97
N VAL A 28 -0.22 -13.14 8.82
CA VAL A 28 -0.50 -12.44 7.56
C VAL A 28 -1.79 -12.92 6.92
N ARG A 29 -2.41 -12.05 6.15
CA ARG A 29 -3.59 -12.34 5.32
C ARG A 29 -3.21 -12.25 3.85
N PHE A 30 -3.87 -13.02 3.03
CA PHE A 30 -3.64 -13.02 1.58
C PHE A 30 -4.78 -12.32 0.85
N GLY A 31 -4.43 -11.32 0.03
CA GLY A 31 -5.37 -10.53 -0.76
C GLY A 31 -5.14 -10.64 -2.26
N VAL A 32 -6.11 -10.14 -3.04
CA VAL A 32 -6.01 -10.03 -4.50
C VAL A 32 -6.47 -8.66 -4.95
N ARG A 33 -5.64 -8.01 -5.74
CA ARG A 33 -5.99 -6.83 -6.55
C ARG A 33 -6.25 -7.25 -8.00
N SER A 34 -5.35 -8.04 -8.54
CA SER A 34 -5.40 -8.64 -9.88
C SER A 34 -4.55 -9.93 -9.91
N PRO A 35 -4.75 -10.85 -10.86
CA PRO A 35 -5.68 -10.77 -11.98
C PRO A 35 -7.11 -11.15 -11.58
N LEU A 36 -8.08 -10.41 -12.07
CA LEU A 36 -9.50 -10.72 -11.87
C LEU A 36 -10.25 -10.58 -13.22
N PRO A 37 -11.25 -11.44 -13.50
CA PRO A 37 -12.00 -11.36 -14.74
C PRO A 37 -12.86 -10.08 -14.80
N LYS A 38 -13.32 -9.72 -16.01
CA LYS A 38 -14.38 -8.72 -16.17
C LYS A 38 -15.70 -9.30 -15.68
N ALA A 39 -16.06 -8.98 -14.44
CA ALA A 39 -17.22 -9.50 -13.75
C ALA A 39 -17.68 -8.50 -12.69
N SER A 40 -18.85 -8.70 -12.09
CA SER A 40 -19.32 -7.92 -10.94
C SER A 40 -18.37 -8.05 -9.75
N LEU A 41 -18.40 -7.08 -8.84
CA LEU A 41 -17.62 -7.15 -7.62
C LEU A 41 -17.93 -8.40 -6.79
N ARG A 42 -19.21 -8.79 -6.75
CA ARG A 42 -19.65 -10.01 -6.07
C ARG A 42 -18.98 -11.27 -6.65
N GLU A 43 -18.99 -11.41 -7.96
CA GLU A 43 -18.38 -12.57 -8.64
C GLU A 43 -16.86 -12.61 -8.42
N ARG A 44 -16.17 -11.44 -8.49
CA ARG A 44 -14.74 -11.32 -8.20
C ARG A 44 -14.45 -11.71 -6.74
N ALA A 45 -15.20 -11.21 -5.79
CA ALA A 45 -15.05 -11.53 -4.37
C ALA A 45 -15.26 -13.03 -4.09
N MET A 46 -16.26 -13.63 -4.72
CA MET A 46 -16.50 -15.08 -4.61
C MET A 46 -15.36 -15.90 -5.23
N LEU A 47 -14.80 -15.48 -6.38
CA LEU A 47 -13.64 -16.12 -7.00
C LEU A 47 -12.42 -16.05 -6.07
N VAL A 48 -12.13 -14.88 -5.52
CA VAL A 48 -11.04 -14.66 -4.55
C VAL A 48 -11.14 -15.62 -3.38
N ARG A 49 -12.36 -15.78 -2.83
CA ARG A 49 -12.59 -16.73 -1.72
C ARG A 49 -12.45 -18.20 -2.14
N ARG A 50 -12.97 -18.58 -3.32
CA ARG A 50 -12.79 -19.95 -3.84
C ARG A 50 -11.34 -20.29 -4.08
N ALA A 51 -10.54 -19.34 -4.55
CA ALA A 51 -9.07 -19.48 -4.71
C ALA A 51 -8.31 -19.53 -3.37
N GLY A 52 -9.00 -19.36 -2.22
CA GLY A 52 -8.45 -19.52 -0.87
C GLY A 52 -7.84 -18.26 -0.26
N TYR A 53 -8.04 -17.08 -0.86
CA TYR A 53 -7.60 -15.79 -0.34
C TYR A 53 -8.58 -15.23 0.71
N ASP A 54 -8.10 -14.33 1.57
CA ASP A 54 -8.87 -13.73 2.65
C ASP A 54 -9.67 -12.51 2.22
N GLY A 55 -9.20 -11.77 1.21
CA GLY A 55 -9.84 -10.52 0.81
C GLY A 55 -9.46 -10.02 -0.57
N ILE A 56 -10.12 -8.92 -0.94
CA ILE A 56 -9.98 -8.21 -2.21
C ILE A 56 -9.59 -6.76 -1.96
N GLU A 57 -8.69 -6.23 -2.80
CA GLU A 57 -8.40 -4.81 -2.87
C GLU A 57 -9.28 -4.16 -3.94
N LEU A 58 -9.85 -2.99 -3.61
CA LEU A 58 -10.78 -2.29 -4.50
C LEU A 58 -10.07 -1.16 -5.25
N GLY A 59 -10.05 -1.29 -6.59
CA GLY A 59 -9.59 -0.24 -7.48
C GLY A 59 -10.63 0.84 -7.75
N PRO A 60 -10.26 1.89 -8.52
CA PRO A 60 -11.09 3.06 -8.75
C PRO A 60 -12.41 2.72 -9.45
N GLU A 61 -12.47 1.62 -10.18
CA GLU A 61 -13.66 1.17 -10.91
C GLU A 61 -14.87 0.89 -9.98
N TRP A 62 -14.64 0.64 -8.70
CA TRP A 62 -15.68 0.36 -7.70
C TRP A 62 -16.02 1.57 -6.82
N LEU A 63 -15.09 2.53 -6.69
CA LEU A 63 -15.14 3.56 -5.65
C LEU A 63 -15.97 4.80 -6.02
N ASN A 64 -16.62 4.79 -7.20
CA ASN A 64 -17.53 5.85 -7.65
C ASN A 64 -19.02 5.53 -7.37
N GLN A 65 -19.29 4.43 -6.66
CA GLN A 65 -20.64 4.05 -6.23
C GLN A 65 -20.82 4.32 -4.73
N PRO A 66 -22.09 4.39 -4.25
CA PRO A 66 -22.38 4.46 -2.82
C PRO A 66 -21.77 3.27 -2.05
N VAL A 67 -21.32 3.51 -0.83
CA VAL A 67 -20.71 2.47 0.02
C VAL A 67 -21.66 1.31 0.23
N GLU A 68 -22.94 1.59 0.40
CA GLU A 68 -23.99 0.59 0.60
C GLU A 68 -24.12 -0.36 -0.60
N ALA A 69 -23.94 0.13 -1.82
CA ALA A 69 -23.95 -0.69 -3.03
C ALA A 69 -22.74 -1.63 -3.08
N ILE A 70 -21.57 -1.18 -2.65
CA ILE A 70 -20.37 -2.01 -2.52
C ILE A 70 -20.59 -3.07 -1.43
N GLN A 71 -21.08 -2.67 -0.27
CA GLN A 71 -21.40 -3.58 0.85
C GLN A 71 -22.41 -4.66 0.44
N GLN A 72 -23.46 -4.29 -0.29
CA GLN A 72 -24.45 -5.22 -0.79
C GLN A 72 -23.87 -6.26 -1.75
N GLN A 73 -22.94 -5.85 -2.64
CA GLN A 73 -22.26 -6.77 -3.54
C GLN A 73 -21.32 -7.73 -2.78
N LEU A 74 -20.70 -7.27 -1.71
CA LEU A 74 -19.77 -8.08 -0.90
C LEU A 74 -20.49 -8.96 0.14
N ALA A 75 -21.75 -8.65 0.48
CA ALA A 75 -22.51 -9.37 1.50
C ALA A 75 -22.59 -10.86 1.20
N GLY A 76 -22.22 -11.70 2.20
CA GLY A 76 -22.24 -13.16 2.11
C GLY A 76 -21.15 -13.79 1.23
N THR A 77 -20.24 -13.01 0.66
CA THR A 77 -19.09 -13.55 -0.10
C THR A 77 -17.99 -14.10 0.81
N GLY A 78 -17.87 -13.58 2.03
CA GLY A 78 -16.80 -13.90 2.97
C GLY A 78 -15.45 -13.26 2.63
N ALA A 79 -15.36 -12.41 1.59
CA ALA A 79 -14.16 -11.66 1.27
C ALA A 79 -14.10 -10.35 2.07
N ALA A 80 -12.99 -10.11 2.78
CA ALA A 80 -12.73 -8.82 3.39
C ALA A 80 -12.27 -7.81 2.35
N VAL A 81 -12.49 -6.53 2.57
CA VAL A 81 -11.81 -5.47 1.81
C VAL A 81 -10.45 -5.23 2.46
N SER A 82 -9.36 -5.48 1.74
CA SER A 82 -8.00 -5.32 2.28
C SER A 82 -7.54 -3.85 2.28
N ALA A 83 -7.73 -3.19 1.14
CA ALA A 83 -7.42 -1.78 0.93
C ALA A 83 -8.33 -1.22 -0.17
N ILE A 84 -8.37 0.10 -0.27
CA ILE A 84 -8.93 0.82 -1.41
C ILE A 84 -7.91 1.85 -1.92
N VAL A 85 -8.01 2.25 -3.19
CA VAL A 85 -7.11 3.26 -3.74
C VAL A 85 -7.55 4.68 -3.36
N GLY A 86 -6.58 5.56 -3.14
CA GLY A 86 -6.75 6.99 -2.88
C GLY A 86 -6.74 7.82 -4.17
N SER A 87 -6.24 9.04 -4.06
CA SER A 87 -6.04 9.93 -5.19
C SER A 87 -4.73 9.61 -5.93
N ILE A 88 -4.53 10.24 -7.10
CA ILE A 88 -3.28 10.16 -7.87
C ILE A 88 -2.79 11.56 -8.28
N GLU A 89 -3.31 12.61 -7.65
CA GLU A 89 -3.08 14.01 -8.04
C GLU A 89 -2.59 14.89 -6.89
N LEU A 90 -2.07 14.30 -5.80
CA LEU A 90 -1.48 15.07 -4.68
C LEU A 90 -0.29 15.94 -5.12
N LEU A 91 0.34 15.59 -6.25
CA LEU A 91 1.43 16.33 -6.87
C LEU A 91 1.06 16.89 -8.26
N ASP A 92 -0.22 17.20 -8.52
CA ASP A 92 -0.57 17.99 -9.73
C ASP A 92 0.00 19.42 -9.60
N THR A 93 0.40 20.03 -10.71
CA THR A 93 0.90 21.42 -10.72
C THR A 93 -0.20 22.45 -10.41
N ASP A 94 -1.46 22.12 -10.69
CA ASP A 94 -2.61 22.93 -10.35
C ASP A 94 -2.97 22.81 -8.85
N PRO A 95 -2.91 23.90 -8.07
CA PRO A 95 -3.26 23.87 -6.65
C PRO A 95 -4.72 23.50 -6.39
N VAL A 96 -5.64 23.75 -7.33
CA VAL A 96 -7.06 23.36 -7.19
C VAL A 96 -7.19 21.84 -7.26
N LYS A 97 -6.48 21.19 -8.18
CA LYS A 97 -6.47 19.73 -8.28
C LYS A 97 -5.82 19.09 -7.06
N ARG A 98 -4.71 19.63 -6.56
CA ARG A 98 -4.11 19.12 -5.29
C ARG A 98 -5.08 19.22 -4.12
N ALA A 99 -5.83 20.32 -4.00
CA ALA A 99 -6.83 20.46 -2.95
C ALA A 99 -7.99 19.45 -3.13
N ALA A 100 -8.43 19.23 -4.36
CA ALA A 100 -9.43 18.21 -4.68
C ALA A 100 -8.92 16.78 -4.37
N ALA A 101 -7.65 16.49 -4.64
CA ALA A 101 -7.02 15.21 -4.30
C ALA A 101 -7.02 14.95 -2.78
N VAL A 102 -6.66 15.96 -1.97
CA VAL A 102 -6.73 15.87 -0.50
C VAL A 102 -8.17 15.62 -0.03
N GLU A 103 -9.17 16.28 -0.63
CA GLU A 103 -10.58 16.04 -0.26
C GLU A 103 -11.05 14.65 -0.69
N LEU A 104 -10.61 14.16 -1.85
CA LEU A 104 -10.88 12.79 -2.28
C LEU A 104 -10.29 11.76 -1.29
N ASP A 105 -9.05 11.94 -0.85
CA ASP A 105 -8.43 11.04 0.14
C ASP A 105 -9.15 11.08 1.49
N ARG A 106 -9.64 12.25 1.90
CA ARG A 106 -10.49 12.38 3.09
C ARG A 106 -11.78 11.57 2.95
N GLN A 107 -12.39 11.56 1.76
CA GLN A 107 -13.55 10.73 1.45
C GLN A 107 -13.20 9.24 1.42
N ARG A 108 -12.04 8.87 0.82
CA ARG A 108 -11.55 7.49 0.77
C ARG A 108 -11.26 6.93 2.17
N LEU A 109 -10.68 7.70 3.08
CA LEU A 109 -10.46 7.29 4.47
C LEU A 109 -11.80 6.98 5.18
N ARG A 110 -12.83 7.80 4.98
CA ARG A 110 -14.18 7.51 5.52
C ARG A 110 -14.80 6.26 4.89
N MET A 111 -14.70 6.14 3.56
CA MET A 111 -15.19 4.98 2.81
C MET A 111 -14.49 3.69 3.24
N ALA A 112 -13.16 3.70 3.37
CA ALA A 112 -12.38 2.57 3.85
C ALA A 112 -12.86 2.08 5.22
N LYS A 113 -13.11 3.01 6.16
CA LYS A 113 -13.67 2.67 7.48
C LYS A 113 -15.03 2.01 7.39
N GLN A 114 -15.93 2.52 6.53
CA GLN A 114 -17.28 1.96 6.35
C GLN A 114 -17.25 0.58 5.68
N LEU A 115 -16.27 0.34 4.79
CA LEU A 115 -16.06 -0.96 4.13
C LEU A 115 -15.29 -1.97 4.99
N GLY A 116 -14.76 -1.54 6.14
CA GLY A 116 -13.91 -2.38 6.99
C GLY A 116 -12.54 -2.66 6.39
N ALA A 117 -12.07 -1.81 5.47
CA ALA A 117 -10.72 -1.89 4.91
C ALA A 117 -9.67 -1.46 5.93
N ASP A 118 -8.45 -2.00 5.83
CA ASP A 118 -7.34 -1.60 6.70
C ASP A 118 -6.63 -0.34 6.23
N CYS A 119 -6.62 -0.08 4.92
CA CYS A 119 -5.73 0.90 4.30
C CYS A 119 -6.39 1.66 3.14
N VAL A 120 -5.87 2.87 2.88
CA VAL A 120 -6.01 3.62 1.62
C VAL A 120 -4.62 3.70 0.98
N ILE A 121 -4.52 3.36 -0.31
CA ILE A 121 -3.26 3.35 -1.07
C ILE A 121 -3.16 4.64 -1.86
N GLU A 122 -2.04 5.34 -1.68
CA GLU A 122 -1.74 6.62 -2.32
C GLU A 122 -0.49 6.51 -3.20
N VAL A 123 -0.66 6.79 -4.50
CA VAL A 123 0.44 7.06 -5.44
C VAL A 123 0.37 8.55 -5.78
N PRO A 124 1.29 9.39 -5.28
CA PRO A 124 1.14 10.84 -5.33
C PRO A 124 1.06 11.44 -6.74
N VAL A 125 1.69 10.78 -7.71
CA VAL A 125 1.73 11.22 -9.11
C VAL A 125 2.20 10.09 -10.04
N PHE A 126 1.65 10.06 -11.25
CA PHE A 126 2.16 9.25 -12.35
C PHE A 126 2.78 10.10 -13.46
N GLY A 127 3.68 9.50 -14.23
CA GLY A 127 4.32 10.10 -15.39
C GLY A 127 5.53 10.99 -15.05
N PRO A 128 5.93 11.88 -15.99
CA PRO A 128 7.12 12.71 -15.85
C PRO A 128 6.89 13.89 -14.92
N ASN A 129 8.00 14.46 -14.40
CA ASN A 129 7.98 15.69 -13.62
C ASN A 129 7.40 16.86 -14.46
N LYS A 130 6.51 17.62 -13.83
CA LYS A 130 5.85 18.80 -14.41
C LYS A 130 6.18 20.09 -13.64
N PHE A 131 6.92 20.00 -12.52
CA PHE A 131 7.32 21.18 -11.76
C PHE A 131 8.57 21.80 -12.34
N GLN A 132 8.63 23.14 -12.29
CA GLN A 132 9.80 23.87 -12.68
C GLN A 132 10.93 23.70 -11.66
N ASP A 133 12.15 23.50 -12.13
CA ASP A 133 13.34 23.60 -11.30
C ASP A 133 13.62 25.09 -11.01
N LEU A 134 13.72 25.44 -9.74
CA LEU A 134 13.98 26.80 -9.24
C LEU A 134 15.38 26.94 -8.66
N SER A 135 16.32 26.06 -9.06
CA SER A 135 17.70 26.11 -8.57
C SER A 135 18.34 27.50 -8.79
N PRO A 136 19.17 28.05 -7.86
CA PRO A 136 19.68 27.36 -6.68
C PRO A 136 18.77 27.41 -5.44
N LEU A 137 17.56 27.98 -5.53
CA LEU A 137 16.66 28.12 -4.38
C LEU A 137 16.06 26.78 -3.98
N MET A 138 15.57 26.01 -4.95
CA MET A 138 14.87 24.76 -4.71
C MET A 138 14.81 23.94 -6.02
N THR A 139 15.16 22.68 -5.95
CA THR A 139 14.96 21.75 -7.07
C THR A 139 13.50 21.41 -7.25
N ALA A 140 13.10 20.99 -8.44
CA ALA A 140 11.74 20.52 -8.70
C ALA A 140 11.31 19.40 -7.71
N ARG A 141 12.25 18.49 -7.39
CA ARG A 141 12.01 17.42 -6.41
C ARG A 141 11.73 17.94 -5.01
N GLU A 142 12.47 18.91 -4.52
CA GLU A 142 12.23 19.52 -3.20
C GLU A 142 10.89 20.24 -3.13
N VAL A 143 10.43 20.83 -4.25
CA VAL A 143 9.07 21.38 -4.36
C VAL A 143 8.03 20.29 -4.16
N GLU A 144 8.16 19.18 -4.88
CA GLU A 144 7.25 18.04 -4.80
C GLU A 144 7.22 17.42 -3.39
N GLU A 145 8.37 17.20 -2.77
CA GLU A 145 8.47 16.67 -1.40
C GLU A 145 7.74 17.57 -0.39
N LYS A 146 7.94 18.88 -0.48
CA LYS A 146 7.25 19.84 0.41
C LYS A 146 5.74 19.87 0.16
N LEU A 147 5.32 19.82 -1.09
CA LEU A 147 3.89 19.81 -1.44
C LEU A 147 3.21 18.53 -0.95
N LEU A 148 3.85 17.37 -1.16
CA LEU A 148 3.31 16.09 -0.67
C LEU A 148 3.19 16.08 0.85
N VAL A 149 4.24 16.46 1.57
CA VAL A 149 4.22 16.55 3.04
C VAL A 149 3.12 17.50 3.52
N ALA A 150 2.94 18.65 2.85
CA ALA A 150 1.89 19.61 3.20
C ALA A 150 0.48 19.04 2.94
N GLY A 151 0.27 18.32 1.85
CA GLY A 151 -0.98 17.62 1.54
C GLY A 151 -1.30 16.54 2.56
N LEU A 152 -0.34 15.65 2.85
CA LEU A 152 -0.51 14.57 3.83
C LEU A 152 -0.77 15.09 5.25
N LYS A 153 -0.14 16.19 5.66
CA LYS A 153 -0.40 16.82 6.97
C LYS A 153 -1.86 17.28 7.13
N GLN A 154 -2.54 17.66 6.05
CA GLN A 154 -3.96 18.02 6.10
C GLN A 154 -4.86 16.81 6.37
N LEU A 155 -4.37 15.59 6.10
CA LEU A 155 -5.10 14.33 6.33
C LEU A 155 -4.88 13.72 7.70
N THR A 156 -3.94 14.24 8.50
CA THR A 156 -3.56 13.66 9.81
C THR A 156 -4.77 13.42 10.72
N GLY A 157 -5.64 14.44 10.87
CA GLY A 157 -6.83 14.31 11.71
C GLY A 157 -7.87 13.33 11.16
N ASP A 158 -7.91 13.11 9.84
CA ASP A 158 -8.80 12.14 9.21
C ASP A 158 -8.28 10.72 9.39
N VAL A 159 -6.97 10.51 9.24
CA VAL A 159 -6.28 9.24 9.53
C VAL A 159 -6.51 8.85 10.99
N GLU A 160 -6.32 9.77 11.94
CA GLU A 160 -6.55 9.52 13.37
C GLU A 160 -8.02 9.17 13.68
N ARG A 161 -8.99 9.93 13.15
CA ARG A 161 -10.42 9.70 13.41
C ARG A 161 -10.93 8.41 12.79
N THR A 162 -10.43 8.03 11.64
CA THR A 162 -10.86 6.82 10.96
C THR A 162 -10.18 5.57 11.49
N GLY A 163 -8.95 5.68 11.96
CA GLY A 163 -8.08 4.55 12.30
C GLY A 163 -7.56 3.80 11.06
N ILE A 164 -7.79 4.34 9.87
CA ILE A 164 -7.34 3.76 8.60
C ILE A 164 -5.91 4.20 8.33
N THR A 165 -5.06 3.25 7.91
CA THR A 165 -3.69 3.56 7.50
C THR A 165 -3.68 4.15 6.08
N LEU A 166 -3.04 5.31 5.90
CA LEU A 166 -2.75 5.84 4.58
C LEU A 166 -1.36 5.35 4.15
N LEU A 167 -1.31 4.66 3.02
CA LEU A 167 -0.11 4.06 2.48
C LEU A 167 0.48 4.92 1.39
N LEU A 168 1.78 5.15 1.41
CA LEU A 168 2.53 5.66 0.27
C LEU A 168 3.13 4.48 -0.49
N GLU A 169 2.86 4.39 -1.78
CA GLU A 169 3.39 3.37 -2.66
C GLU A 169 4.50 3.93 -3.56
N PRO A 170 5.76 3.55 -3.34
CA PRO A 170 6.82 3.81 -4.30
C PRO A 170 6.64 2.95 -5.55
N CYS A 171 6.43 3.61 -6.70
CA CYS A 171 6.31 2.94 -8.00
C CYS A 171 7.60 3.07 -8.80
N ASN A 172 7.83 2.16 -9.77
CA ASN A 172 9.03 2.16 -10.59
C ASN A 172 9.13 3.40 -11.50
N HIS A 173 10.37 3.71 -11.94
CA HIS A 173 10.69 4.88 -12.77
C HIS A 173 9.99 4.95 -14.13
N LYS A 174 9.41 3.84 -14.61
CA LYS A 174 8.62 3.81 -15.87
C LYS A 174 7.22 4.35 -15.67
N GLU A 175 6.70 4.29 -14.44
CA GLU A 175 5.34 4.72 -14.09
C GLU A 175 5.32 6.11 -13.45
N THR A 176 6.32 6.42 -12.63
CA THR A 176 6.44 7.74 -11.99
C THR A 176 7.90 8.20 -11.90
N HIS A 177 8.12 9.51 -11.98
CA HIS A 177 9.42 10.13 -11.73
C HIS A 177 9.69 10.35 -10.23
N PHE A 178 8.66 10.23 -9.39
CA PHE A 178 8.72 10.63 -7.98
C PHE A 178 8.44 9.45 -7.05
N MET A 179 9.30 9.31 -6.03
CA MET A 179 9.17 8.27 -4.99
C MET A 179 9.21 6.84 -5.57
N ASN A 180 10.40 6.42 -6.00
CA ASN A 180 10.63 5.10 -6.59
C ASN A 180 11.15 4.06 -5.57
N ARG A 181 11.63 4.51 -4.40
CA ARG A 181 12.28 3.66 -3.39
C ARG A 181 11.64 3.78 -2.03
N GLN A 182 11.71 2.69 -1.25
CA GLN A 182 11.18 2.64 0.12
C GLN A 182 11.82 3.71 1.04
N SER A 183 13.11 4.04 0.82
CA SER A 183 13.79 5.09 1.58
C SER A 183 13.12 6.46 1.41
N GLN A 184 12.71 6.79 0.18
CA GLN A 184 12.07 8.07 -0.14
C GLN A 184 10.69 8.20 0.51
N ALA A 185 9.89 7.14 0.48
CA ALA A 185 8.61 7.11 1.19
C ALA A 185 8.79 7.22 2.71
N ALA A 186 9.81 6.56 3.27
CA ALA A 186 10.14 6.66 4.69
C ALA A 186 10.51 8.09 5.10
N GLU A 187 11.28 8.81 4.27
CA GLU A 187 11.64 10.23 4.49
C GLU A 187 10.39 11.13 4.50
N ILE A 188 9.46 10.92 3.57
CA ILE A 188 8.18 11.65 3.53
C ILE A 188 7.35 11.36 4.80
N ILE A 189 7.22 10.09 5.20
CA ILE A 189 6.48 9.70 6.40
C ILE A 189 7.09 10.33 7.66
N ASP A 190 8.43 10.32 7.78
CA ASP A 190 9.13 10.98 8.90
C ASP A 190 8.90 12.50 8.89
N ALA A 191 8.84 13.14 7.72
CA ALA A 191 8.57 14.56 7.58
C ALA A 191 7.10 14.94 7.88
N VAL A 192 6.15 14.04 7.61
CA VAL A 192 4.75 14.19 8.05
C VAL A 192 4.69 14.16 9.58
N GLY A 193 5.41 13.24 10.22
CA GLY A 193 5.60 13.17 11.66
C GLY A 193 4.35 12.81 12.45
N ALA A 194 3.38 12.13 11.82
CA ALA A 194 2.12 11.70 12.42
C ALA A 194 1.92 10.18 12.32
N PRO A 195 1.21 9.54 13.26
CA PRO A 195 0.89 8.11 13.17
C PRO A 195 -0.10 7.83 12.04
N GLY A 196 -0.15 6.56 11.59
CA GLY A 196 -1.11 6.10 10.58
C GLY A 196 -0.68 6.30 9.13
N PHE A 197 0.49 6.92 8.88
CA PHE A 197 1.14 6.96 7.57
C PHE A 197 2.18 5.84 7.49
N ARG A 198 2.11 5.01 6.45
CA ARG A 198 2.99 3.85 6.26
C ARG A 198 3.36 3.70 4.78
N THR A 199 4.18 2.71 4.47
CA THR A 199 4.48 2.35 3.09
C THR A 199 3.71 1.11 2.67
N LEU A 200 3.38 1.07 1.38
CA LEU A 200 3.15 -0.15 0.63
C LEU A 200 4.50 -0.59 0.03
N SER A 201 4.86 -1.85 0.21
CA SER A 201 6.05 -2.44 -0.42
C SER A 201 5.61 -3.36 -1.55
N ASP A 202 5.61 -2.83 -2.78
CA ASP A 202 5.35 -3.64 -3.98
C ASP A 202 6.64 -4.29 -4.46
N PHE A 203 6.73 -5.61 -4.36
CA PHE A 203 7.92 -6.36 -4.77
C PHE A 203 8.18 -6.28 -6.27
N TYR A 204 7.16 -6.06 -7.12
CA TYR A 204 7.36 -5.79 -8.54
C TYR A 204 8.10 -4.47 -8.76
N HIS A 205 7.66 -3.38 -8.13
CA HIS A 205 8.35 -2.10 -8.23
C HIS A 205 9.75 -2.17 -7.60
N MET A 206 9.89 -2.81 -6.46
CA MET A 206 11.18 -2.99 -5.79
C MET A 206 12.20 -3.80 -6.60
N GLN A 207 11.75 -4.80 -7.40
CA GLN A 207 12.64 -5.53 -8.31
C GLN A 207 13.30 -4.63 -9.37
N LEU A 208 12.66 -3.52 -9.71
CA LEU A 208 13.14 -2.57 -10.72
C LEU A 208 13.97 -1.42 -10.13
N GLU A 209 13.78 -1.10 -8.86
CA GLU A 209 14.31 0.12 -8.24
C GLU A 209 15.29 -0.15 -7.09
N GLU A 210 15.12 -1.26 -6.37
CA GLU A 210 15.96 -1.58 -5.23
C GLU A 210 17.07 -2.56 -5.62
N LYS A 211 18.25 -2.35 -5.06
CA LYS A 211 19.40 -3.24 -5.32
C LYS A 211 19.18 -4.64 -4.73
N ASP A 212 18.57 -4.71 -3.55
CA ASP A 212 18.22 -5.93 -2.83
C ASP A 212 16.99 -5.67 -1.96
N ILE A 213 15.92 -6.43 -2.19
CA ILE A 213 14.64 -6.27 -1.47
C ILE A 213 14.78 -6.65 0.00
N GLY A 214 15.52 -7.73 0.30
CA GLY A 214 15.73 -8.18 1.68
C GLY A 214 16.52 -7.17 2.49
N GLU A 215 17.57 -6.58 1.92
CA GLU A 215 18.36 -5.52 2.55
C GLU A 215 17.52 -4.25 2.74
N THR A 216 16.78 -3.83 1.71
CA THR A 216 15.89 -2.66 1.78
C THR A 216 14.84 -2.83 2.87
N LEU A 217 14.14 -3.97 2.91
CA LEU A 217 13.14 -4.23 3.95
C LEU A 217 13.74 -4.45 5.34
N SER A 218 14.99 -4.90 5.43
CA SER A 218 15.69 -4.94 6.73
C SER A 218 15.89 -3.54 7.32
N ARG A 219 16.04 -2.51 6.48
CA ARG A 219 16.20 -1.10 6.90
C ARG A 219 14.88 -0.38 7.07
N TYR A 220 13.95 -0.54 6.13
CA TYR A 220 12.72 0.25 6.00
C TYR A 220 11.44 -0.53 6.28
N GLY A 221 11.49 -1.85 6.47
CA GLY A 221 10.32 -2.71 6.69
C GLY A 221 9.46 -2.31 7.90
N LYS A 222 10.01 -1.57 8.86
CA LYS A 222 9.25 -0.97 9.97
C LYS A 222 8.13 -0.01 9.51
N TYR A 223 8.27 0.57 8.32
CA TYR A 223 7.25 1.44 7.72
C TYR A 223 6.21 0.66 6.94
N THR A 224 6.50 -0.58 6.52
CA THR A 224 5.61 -1.39 5.69
C THR A 224 4.36 -1.83 6.45
N ALA A 225 3.18 -1.52 5.92
CA ALA A 225 1.91 -1.99 6.46
C ALA A 225 1.09 -2.81 5.45
N TYR A 226 1.50 -2.82 4.18
CA TYR A 226 0.85 -3.54 3.10
C TYR A 226 1.89 -3.99 2.07
N VAL A 227 1.65 -5.12 1.41
CA VAL A 227 2.59 -5.67 0.43
C VAL A 227 1.85 -6.08 -0.84
N HIS A 228 2.36 -5.63 -2.00
CA HIS A 228 2.00 -6.16 -3.30
C HIS A 228 3.04 -7.15 -3.81
N LEU A 229 2.57 -8.19 -4.51
CA LEU A 229 3.38 -9.31 -4.97
C LEU A 229 3.09 -9.65 -6.44
N ALA A 230 4.14 -9.66 -7.25
CA ALA A 230 4.15 -10.18 -8.62
C ALA A 230 5.57 -10.60 -9.01
N ASP A 231 5.68 -11.50 -9.98
CA ASP A 231 6.94 -12.01 -10.48
C ASP A 231 7.48 -11.20 -11.65
N GLY A 232 8.77 -10.86 -11.56
CA GLY A 232 9.60 -10.38 -12.67
C GLY A 232 9.10 -9.13 -13.38
N VAL A 233 9.80 -8.75 -14.42
CA VAL A 233 9.52 -7.55 -15.24
C VAL A 233 8.21 -7.62 -16.05
N LYS A 234 7.60 -8.79 -16.16
CA LYS A 234 6.31 -8.98 -16.83
C LYS A 234 5.12 -8.84 -15.90
N ARG A 235 5.36 -8.65 -14.60
CA ARG A 235 4.33 -8.52 -13.55
C ARG A 235 3.31 -9.68 -13.61
N THR A 236 3.81 -10.91 -13.72
CA THR A 236 2.98 -12.13 -13.74
C THR A 236 2.71 -12.63 -12.32
N GLU A 237 1.79 -13.60 -12.18
CA GLU A 237 1.43 -14.14 -10.87
C GLU A 237 2.62 -14.80 -10.16
N PRO A 238 2.72 -14.67 -8.82
CA PRO A 238 3.80 -15.28 -8.04
C PRO A 238 3.97 -16.78 -8.27
N GLY A 239 5.19 -17.21 -8.53
CA GLY A 239 5.56 -18.58 -8.84
C GLY A 239 5.46 -18.98 -10.32
N SER A 240 5.10 -18.03 -11.20
CA SER A 240 5.15 -18.23 -12.66
C SER A 240 6.56 -18.06 -13.22
N LEU A 241 7.41 -17.31 -12.53
CA LEU A 241 8.82 -17.10 -12.84
C LEU A 241 9.69 -17.45 -11.60
N PRO A 242 10.99 -17.71 -11.78
CA PRO A 242 11.90 -18.02 -10.65
C PRO A 242 12.23 -16.76 -9.84
N PHE A 243 11.33 -16.35 -8.97
CA PHE A 243 11.54 -15.25 -8.02
C PHE A 243 11.45 -15.72 -6.58
N ASP A 244 12.50 -15.41 -5.77
CA ASP A 244 12.58 -15.80 -4.36
C ASP A 244 12.09 -14.67 -3.44
N TYR A 245 10.90 -14.82 -2.87
CA TYR A 245 10.31 -13.86 -1.92
C TYR A 245 10.90 -13.97 -0.51
N ARG A 246 11.59 -15.06 -0.17
CA ARG A 246 12.03 -15.36 1.21
C ARG A 246 12.95 -14.30 1.82
N PRO A 247 13.90 -13.67 1.11
CA PRO A 247 14.72 -12.61 1.71
C PRO A 247 13.89 -11.43 2.22
N GLY A 248 12.94 -10.96 1.40
CA GLY A 248 12.02 -9.89 1.79
C GLY A 248 11.08 -10.31 2.92
N PHE A 249 10.51 -11.53 2.85
CA PHE A 249 9.63 -12.05 3.88
C PHE A 249 10.34 -12.23 5.23
N ARG A 250 11.60 -12.71 5.24
CA ARG A 250 12.41 -12.75 6.48
C ARG A 250 12.60 -11.37 7.10
N ALA A 251 12.86 -10.37 6.27
CA ALA A 251 13.00 -9.00 6.75
C ALA A 251 11.69 -8.47 7.35
N LEU A 252 10.55 -8.70 6.70
CA LEU A 252 9.23 -8.32 7.20
C LEU A 252 8.88 -9.04 8.52
N LYS A 253 9.15 -10.35 8.62
CA LYS A 253 8.95 -11.13 9.86
C LYS A 253 9.75 -10.56 11.03
N LYS A 254 11.00 -10.13 10.81
CA LYS A 254 11.83 -9.49 11.85
C LYS A 254 11.20 -8.19 12.39
N TRP A 255 10.43 -7.48 11.57
CA TRP A 255 9.67 -6.30 11.98
C TRP A 255 8.29 -6.63 12.56
N GLY A 256 7.94 -7.92 12.70
CA GLY A 256 6.63 -8.35 13.21
C GLY A 256 5.48 -8.08 12.24
N TYR A 257 5.74 -8.12 10.94
CA TYR A 257 4.71 -7.86 9.93
C TYR A 257 3.55 -8.87 10.02
N ALA A 258 2.33 -8.37 10.15
CA ALA A 258 1.09 -9.14 10.22
C ALA A 258 -0.02 -8.50 9.33
N GLY A 259 0.40 -7.86 8.24
CA GLY A 259 -0.49 -7.19 7.28
C GLY A 259 -0.96 -8.11 6.14
N TRP A 260 -1.31 -7.48 5.02
CA TRP A 260 -1.75 -8.15 3.82
C TRP A 260 -0.58 -8.44 2.87
N LEU A 261 -0.59 -9.65 2.33
CA LEU A 261 0.23 -10.08 1.20
C LEU A 261 -0.70 -10.20 -0.01
N THR A 262 -0.76 -9.18 -0.85
CA THR A 262 -1.76 -9.04 -1.91
C THR A 262 -1.13 -9.28 -3.27
N VAL A 263 -1.74 -10.14 -4.07
CA VAL A 263 -1.33 -10.36 -5.45
C VAL A 263 -1.87 -9.22 -6.31
N GLU A 264 -0.96 -8.52 -7.00
CA GLU A 264 -1.24 -7.51 -8.00
C GLU A 264 -0.42 -7.79 -9.27
N SER A 265 -0.98 -8.59 -10.16
CA SER A 265 -0.25 -9.15 -11.32
C SER A 265 -1.12 -9.33 -12.55
N GLY A 266 -0.52 -9.71 -13.66
CA GLY A 266 -1.20 -10.42 -14.73
C GLY A 266 -1.38 -11.90 -14.40
N ALA A 267 -2.05 -12.65 -15.29
CA ALA A 267 -2.13 -14.10 -15.24
C ALA A 267 -1.52 -14.70 -16.50
N THR A 268 -0.79 -15.80 -16.34
CA THR A 268 -0.22 -16.54 -17.48
C THR A 268 -1.25 -17.44 -18.18
N ASP A 269 -2.36 -17.75 -17.49
CA ASP A 269 -3.49 -18.53 -17.97
C ASP A 269 -4.82 -18.09 -17.33
N ASN A 270 -5.74 -19.01 -17.05
CA ASN A 270 -6.99 -18.72 -16.37
C ASN A 270 -6.73 -18.06 -14.98
N PRO A 271 -7.32 -16.90 -14.67
CA PRO A 271 -7.07 -16.17 -13.43
C PRO A 271 -7.29 -16.98 -12.15
N GLU A 272 -8.33 -17.83 -12.08
CA GLU A 272 -8.63 -18.63 -10.89
C GLU A 272 -7.54 -19.69 -10.65
N ALA A 273 -7.07 -20.35 -11.71
CA ALA A 273 -5.99 -21.32 -11.64
C ALA A 273 -4.65 -20.64 -11.30
N ALA A 274 -4.35 -19.50 -11.91
CA ALA A 274 -3.15 -18.69 -11.63
C ALA A 274 -3.11 -18.25 -10.16
N LEU A 275 -4.22 -17.73 -9.63
CA LEU A 275 -4.34 -17.32 -8.23
C LEU A 275 -4.17 -18.49 -7.26
N GLY A 276 -4.74 -19.67 -7.59
CA GLY A 276 -4.56 -20.87 -6.76
C GLY A 276 -3.09 -21.30 -6.64
N ARG A 277 -2.36 -21.30 -7.78
CA ARG A 277 -0.91 -21.59 -7.79
C ARG A 277 -0.10 -20.52 -7.03
N ALA A 278 -0.41 -19.24 -7.26
CA ALA A 278 0.27 -18.14 -6.59
C ALA A 278 0.11 -18.23 -5.06
N LEU A 279 -1.09 -18.50 -4.57
CA LEU A 279 -1.33 -18.63 -3.14
C LEU A 279 -0.52 -19.78 -2.52
N ALA A 280 -0.51 -20.96 -3.17
CA ALA A 280 0.26 -22.09 -2.71
C ALA A 280 1.77 -21.78 -2.66
N TYR A 281 2.28 -21.10 -3.70
CA TYR A 281 3.66 -20.66 -3.77
C TYR A 281 3.99 -19.66 -2.65
N LEU A 282 3.18 -18.61 -2.48
CA LEU A 282 3.40 -17.56 -1.47
C LEU A 282 3.34 -18.11 -0.04
N LYS A 283 2.37 -19.00 0.26
CA LYS A 283 2.29 -19.65 1.58
C LYS A 283 3.56 -20.46 1.90
N ARG A 284 4.08 -21.19 0.93
CA ARG A 284 5.36 -21.92 1.07
C ARG A 284 6.52 -20.95 1.29
N GLN A 285 6.68 -19.93 0.43
CA GLN A 285 7.74 -18.93 0.57
C GLN A 285 7.68 -18.19 1.92
N TRP A 286 6.46 -17.87 2.39
CA TRP A 286 6.29 -17.27 3.72
C TRP A 286 6.66 -18.23 4.84
N SER A 287 6.29 -19.51 4.76
CA SER A 287 6.62 -20.48 5.81
C SER A 287 8.11 -20.76 5.93
N GLU A 288 8.82 -20.76 4.80
CA GLU A 288 10.27 -21.04 4.71
C GLU A 288 11.15 -19.81 4.99
N ALA A 289 10.59 -18.64 5.15
CA ALA A 289 11.29 -17.37 5.38
C ALA A 289 11.71 -17.13 6.86
#